data_39cd0ea60cbc4d53e7f8fd55d6e856bd
#
_entry.id   39cd0ea60cbc4d53e7f8fd55d6e856bd
#
_cell.length_a   1.000
_cell.length_b   1.000
_cell.length_c   1.000
_cell.angle_alpha   90.00
_cell.angle_beta   90.00
_cell.angle_gamma   90.00
#
_symmetry.space_group_name_H-M   'P 1'
#
loop_
_entity.id
_entity.type
_entity.pdbx_description
1 polymer ?
#
loop_
_entity_poly.entity_id
_entity_poly.type
_entity_poly.pdbx_seq_one_letter_code
_entity_poly.pdbx_strand_id
1 'polypeptide(L)'
;KPAVKRAKVEVADMQAVADAEGQDFKVAAWDWWHYSEKVRKEKYDLDGSAIKPYLSLDNVLQGVFNTTNKLWGLNFTEIFDIDLYHPDARIWEVTDKDGSHLGIFIGDYFTRSNKRGGAWMSSFKGQSNLDGRERPIVVNVCNFPAPVGDDPALLSFDNVVTLFHEFGHAMHGTLTDVKYGSMAGTSGPRDFIELPSQLLEHWASEPQVLKSFATHYETCLLYTSPSPRD
;
A
#
# COMPACT_ATOMS: atom_id res chain seq x y z
N LYS A 1 -24.19 -16.63 7.23
CA LYS A 1 -22.78 -16.46 7.61
C LYS A 1 -22.62 -15.06 8.22
N PRO A 2 -21.70 -14.81 9.18
CA PRO A 2 -21.58 -13.52 9.87
C PRO A 2 -21.37 -12.34 8.92
N ALA A 3 -20.49 -12.44 7.95
CA ALA A 3 -20.21 -11.38 6.96
C ALA A 3 -21.45 -10.95 6.16
N VAL A 4 -22.29 -11.91 5.70
CA VAL A 4 -23.54 -11.59 4.97
C VAL A 4 -24.52 -10.86 5.90
N LYS A 5 -24.58 -11.24 7.18
CA LYS A 5 -25.44 -10.56 8.16
C LYS A 5 -24.98 -9.11 8.35
N ARG A 6 -23.66 -8.87 8.44
CA ARG A 6 -23.09 -7.53 8.58
C ARG A 6 -23.36 -6.69 7.32
N ALA A 7 -23.08 -7.22 6.14
CA ALA A 7 -23.35 -6.53 4.86
C ALA A 7 -24.81 -6.08 4.72
N LYS A 8 -25.79 -6.89 5.20
CA LYS A 8 -27.21 -6.49 5.20
C LYS A 8 -27.49 -5.29 6.13
N VAL A 9 -26.80 -5.18 7.24
CA VAL A 9 -26.90 -4.01 8.14
C VAL A 9 -26.33 -2.78 7.44
N GLU A 10 -25.19 -2.90 6.79
CA GLU A 10 -24.55 -1.81 6.07
C GLU A 10 -25.41 -1.31 4.88
N VAL A 11 -26.06 -2.23 4.14
CA VAL A 11 -27.02 -1.83 3.10
C VAL A 11 -28.22 -1.08 3.70
N ALA A 12 -28.70 -1.49 4.88
CA ALA A 12 -29.82 -0.77 5.53
C ALA A 12 -29.41 0.64 5.98
N ASP A 13 -28.18 0.81 6.48
CA ASP A 13 -27.63 2.13 6.80
C ASP A 13 -27.54 3.02 5.55
N MET A 14 -27.04 2.48 4.45
CA MET A 14 -26.96 3.19 3.16
C MET A 14 -28.33 3.56 2.60
N GLN A 15 -29.31 2.66 2.72
CA GLN A 15 -30.68 2.94 2.29
C GLN A 15 -31.30 4.07 3.11
N ALA A 16 -31.07 4.10 4.42
CA ALA A 16 -31.57 5.18 5.28
C ALA A 16 -31.02 6.56 4.86
N VAL A 17 -29.77 6.65 4.43
CA VAL A 17 -29.19 7.89 3.88
C VAL A 17 -29.86 8.25 2.57
N ALA A 18 -30.07 7.31 1.64
CA ALA A 18 -30.75 7.56 0.38
C ALA A 18 -32.21 8.04 0.59
N ASP A 19 -32.94 7.41 1.50
CA ASP A 19 -34.31 7.79 1.85
C ASP A 19 -34.36 9.20 2.47
N ALA A 20 -33.40 9.55 3.32
CA ALA A 20 -33.31 10.89 3.92
C ALA A 20 -32.99 11.98 2.87
N GLU A 21 -32.32 11.65 1.78
CA GLU A 21 -32.07 12.51 0.63
C GLU A 21 -33.28 12.59 -0.35
N GLY A 22 -34.38 11.91 -0.03
CA GLY A 22 -35.59 11.89 -0.86
C GLY A 22 -35.46 11.05 -2.12
N GLN A 23 -34.54 10.08 -2.14
CA GLN A 23 -34.36 9.18 -3.26
C GLN A 23 -35.41 8.06 -3.23
N ASP A 24 -36.06 7.82 -4.37
CA ASP A 24 -37.08 6.77 -4.53
C ASP A 24 -36.51 5.55 -5.28
N PHE A 25 -35.43 4.97 -4.75
CA PHE A 25 -34.85 3.73 -5.26
C PHE A 25 -34.24 2.86 -4.15
N LYS A 26 -34.07 1.58 -4.44
CA LYS A 26 -33.30 0.68 -3.56
C LYS A 26 -31.83 0.73 -3.91
N VAL A 27 -30.97 0.96 -2.89
CA VAL A 27 -29.52 0.92 -3.02
C VAL A 27 -29.09 -0.43 -3.61
N ALA A 28 -28.42 -0.38 -4.75
CA ALA A 28 -27.90 -1.51 -5.51
C ALA A 28 -26.37 -1.59 -5.42
N ALA A 29 -25.79 -2.64 -5.99
CA ALA A 29 -24.34 -2.88 -5.88
C ALA A 29 -23.48 -1.74 -6.47
N TRP A 30 -23.95 -1.05 -7.48
CA TRP A 30 -23.25 0.10 -8.09
C TRP A 30 -23.34 1.39 -7.29
N ASP A 31 -24.31 1.50 -6.35
CA ASP A 31 -24.47 2.65 -5.46
C ASP A 31 -23.63 2.52 -4.19
N TRP A 32 -23.04 1.33 -3.95
CA TRP A 32 -22.36 0.95 -2.72
C TRP A 32 -21.31 1.98 -2.29
N TRP A 33 -20.38 2.31 -3.16
CA TRP A 33 -19.27 3.23 -2.82
C TRP A 33 -19.77 4.63 -2.50
N HIS A 34 -20.78 5.11 -3.23
CA HIS A 34 -21.33 6.44 -3.01
C HIS A 34 -22.00 6.56 -1.63
N TYR A 35 -22.89 5.61 -1.30
CA TYR A 35 -23.62 5.67 -0.04
C TYR A 35 -22.80 5.19 1.17
N SER A 36 -21.89 4.26 1.00
CA SER A 36 -20.98 3.86 2.09
C SER A 36 -20.09 5.02 2.54
N GLU A 37 -19.65 5.88 1.62
CA GLU A 37 -18.88 7.08 1.97
C GLU A 37 -19.72 8.10 2.77
N LYS A 38 -20.99 8.28 2.39
CA LYS A 38 -21.90 9.15 3.14
C LYS A 38 -22.17 8.62 4.56
N VAL A 39 -22.43 7.31 4.69
CA VAL A 39 -22.58 6.65 5.99
C VAL A 39 -21.31 6.79 6.83
N ARG A 40 -20.13 6.64 6.22
CA ARG A 40 -18.84 6.82 6.90
C ARG A 40 -18.68 8.23 7.44
N LYS A 41 -18.98 9.23 6.61
CA LYS A 41 -18.93 10.63 7.01
C LYS A 41 -19.92 10.95 8.12
N GLU A 42 -21.16 10.45 8.04
CA GLU A 42 -22.20 10.68 9.05
C GLU A 42 -21.87 10.01 10.40
N LYS A 43 -21.39 8.76 10.36
CA LYS A 43 -21.12 7.98 11.58
C LYS A 43 -19.81 8.29 12.27
N TYR A 44 -18.79 8.68 11.51
CA TYR A 44 -17.42 8.79 12.02
C TYR A 44 -16.80 10.17 11.83
N ASP A 45 -17.53 11.11 11.19
CA ASP A 45 -17.02 12.44 10.82
C ASP A 45 -15.68 12.41 10.07
N LEU A 46 -15.46 11.32 9.32
CA LEU A 46 -14.25 11.10 8.54
C LEU A 46 -14.47 11.52 7.09
N ASP A 47 -13.79 12.59 6.70
CA ASP A 47 -13.66 12.99 5.30
C ASP A 47 -12.31 12.50 4.75
N GLY A 48 -12.36 11.54 3.82
CA GLY A 48 -11.16 11.00 3.19
C GLY A 48 -10.33 12.06 2.45
N SER A 49 -10.96 13.16 2.01
CA SER A 49 -10.26 14.26 1.36
C SER A 49 -9.41 15.07 2.34
N ALA A 50 -9.82 15.18 3.60
CA ALA A 50 -9.09 15.89 4.66
C ALA A 50 -7.82 15.14 5.10
N ILE A 51 -7.74 13.82 4.84
CA ILE A 51 -6.61 12.98 5.21
C ILE A 51 -5.51 12.98 4.13
N LYS A 52 -5.88 13.08 2.84
CA LYS A 52 -4.94 13.02 1.71
C LYS A 52 -3.72 13.95 1.83
N PRO A 53 -3.85 15.21 2.29
CA PRO A 53 -2.70 16.12 2.42
C PRO A 53 -1.60 15.61 3.35
N TYR A 54 -1.90 14.64 4.21
CA TYR A 54 -0.94 14.03 5.14
C TYR A 54 -0.27 12.76 4.58
N LEU A 55 -0.72 12.28 3.41
CA LEU A 55 -0.33 10.99 2.85
C LEU A 55 0.34 11.17 1.49
N SER A 56 1.42 11.98 1.44
CA SER A 56 2.24 12.08 0.24
C SER A 56 2.97 10.76 -0.01
N LEU A 57 3.09 10.36 -1.28
CA LEU A 57 3.74 9.09 -1.66
C LEU A 57 5.15 8.97 -1.06
N ASP A 58 5.95 10.03 -1.09
CA ASP A 58 7.32 10.01 -0.57
C ASP A 58 7.35 9.76 0.94
N ASN A 59 6.48 10.42 1.70
CA ASN A 59 6.39 10.19 3.14
C ASN A 59 5.91 8.78 3.46
N VAL A 60 4.93 8.27 2.71
CA VAL A 60 4.42 6.90 2.89
C VAL A 60 5.50 5.87 2.57
N LEU A 61 6.28 6.05 1.50
CA LEU A 61 7.42 5.19 1.16
C LEU A 61 8.46 5.20 2.28
N GLN A 62 8.80 6.37 2.79
CA GLN A 62 9.72 6.46 3.93
C GLN A 62 9.16 5.76 5.16
N GLY A 63 7.83 5.85 5.38
CA GLY A 63 7.13 5.14 6.46
C GLY A 63 7.23 3.62 6.34
N VAL A 64 7.06 3.08 5.13
CA VAL A 64 7.22 1.65 4.83
C VAL A 64 8.66 1.20 5.05
N PHE A 65 9.65 1.95 4.56
CA PHE A 65 11.07 1.64 4.73
C PHE A 65 11.47 1.69 6.21
N ASN A 66 11.03 2.71 6.94
CA ASN A 66 11.29 2.82 8.38
C ASN A 66 10.64 1.66 9.17
N THR A 67 9.46 1.21 8.76
CA THR A 67 8.79 0.07 9.38
C THR A 67 9.60 -1.21 9.20
N THR A 68 10.05 -1.50 8.00
CA THR A 68 10.87 -2.69 7.73
C THR A 68 12.27 -2.60 8.29
N ASN A 69 12.82 -1.40 8.41
CA ASN A 69 14.07 -1.19 9.14
C ASN A 69 13.91 -1.55 10.63
N LYS A 70 12.85 -1.09 11.28
CA LYS A 70 12.56 -1.45 12.68
C LYS A 70 12.26 -2.93 12.89
N LEU A 71 11.58 -3.57 11.94
CA LEU A 71 11.21 -4.98 12.03
C LEU A 71 12.40 -5.91 11.77
N TRP A 72 13.21 -5.60 10.76
CA TRP A 72 14.20 -6.53 10.20
C TRP A 72 15.59 -5.93 10.03
N GLY A 73 15.77 -4.63 10.22
CA GLY A 73 17.06 -3.94 10.04
C GLY A 73 17.38 -3.59 8.59
N LEU A 74 16.40 -3.67 7.68
CA LEU A 74 16.61 -3.41 6.26
C LEU A 74 16.88 -1.93 5.97
N ASN A 75 17.77 -1.67 5.02
CA ASN A 75 18.03 -0.32 4.53
C ASN A 75 17.73 -0.26 3.02
N PHE A 76 17.23 0.90 2.58
CA PHE A 76 16.86 1.17 1.19
C PHE A 76 17.63 2.39 0.72
N THR A 77 18.50 2.22 -0.26
CA THR A 77 19.29 3.29 -0.88
C THR A 77 18.81 3.50 -2.29
N GLU A 78 18.24 4.68 -2.59
CA GLU A 78 17.75 4.99 -3.93
C GLU A 78 18.92 5.14 -4.91
N ILE A 79 18.75 4.60 -6.13
CA ILE A 79 19.74 4.62 -7.20
C ILE A 79 19.22 5.54 -8.30
N PHE A 80 20.02 6.52 -8.77
CA PHE A 80 19.60 7.55 -9.71
C PHE A 80 20.32 7.47 -11.07
N ASP A 81 21.35 6.65 -11.21
CA ASP A 81 22.21 6.55 -12.39
C ASP A 81 21.89 5.36 -13.30
N ILE A 82 20.68 4.81 -13.19
CA ILE A 82 20.19 3.68 -13.98
C ILE A 82 18.93 4.08 -14.75
N ASP A 83 18.96 3.89 -16.08
CA ASP A 83 17.76 4.03 -16.90
C ASP A 83 16.78 2.89 -16.64
N LEU A 84 15.57 3.23 -16.21
CA LEU A 84 14.48 2.29 -16.00
C LEU A 84 13.54 2.25 -17.21
N TYR A 85 12.67 1.25 -17.27
CA TYR A 85 11.69 1.06 -18.35
C TYR A 85 10.64 2.18 -18.44
N HIS A 86 10.52 3.01 -17.41
CA HIS A 86 9.64 4.19 -17.36
C HIS A 86 10.23 5.27 -16.45
N PRO A 87 10.14 6.56 -16.81
CA PRO A 87 10.72 7.65 -16.01
C PRO A 87 10.11 7.79 -14.61
N ASP A 88 8.85 7.37 -14.39
CA ASP A 88 8.20 7.42 -13.08
C ASP A 88 8.57 6.23 -12.18
N ALA A 89 9.24 5.22 -12.72
CA ALA A 89 9.69 4.09 -11.91
C ALA A 89 10.93 4.50 -11.10
N ARG A 90 10.99 4.03 -9.84
CA ARG A 90 12.07 4.30 -8.90
C ARG A 90 12.74 3.00 -8.50
N ILE A 91 14.01 3.02 -8.16
CA ILE A 91 14.79 1.83 -7.86
C ILE A 91 15.63 2.04 -6.59
N TRP A 92 15.70 1.01 -5.75
CA TRP A 92 16.48 1.01 -4.52
C TRP A 92 17.32 -0.27 -4.40
N GLU A 93 18.54 -0.10 -3.94
CA GLU A 93 19.29 -1.20 -3.36
C GLU A 93 18.72 -1.52 -1.97
N VAL A 94 18.51 -2.80 -1.71
CA VAL A 94 18.09 -3.31 -0.40
C VAL A 94 19.26 -4.01 0.26
N THR A 95 19.64 -3.55 1.46
CA THR A 95 20.71 -4.15 2.24
C THR A 95 20.24 -4.58 3.62
N ASP A 96 20.89 -5.61 4.18
CA ASP A 96 20.70 -6.04 5.56
C ASP A 96 21.34 -5.04 6.54
N LYS A 97 21.12 -5.22 7.83
CA LYS A 97 21.67 -4.42 8.93
C LYS A 97 23.20 -4.35 8.95
N ASP A 98 23.89 -5.38 8.42
CA ASP A 98 25.34 -5.43 8.29
C ASP A 98 25.88 -4.78 6.99
N GLY A 99 24.99 -4.22 6.16
CA GLY A 99 25.30 -3.63 4.87
C GLY A 99 25.41 -4.63 3.72
N SER A 100 25.16 -5.93 3.95
CA SER A 100 25.22 -6.92 2.90
C SER A 100 24.05 -6.75 1.92
N HIS A 101 24.33 -6.82 0.60
CA HIS A 101 23.34 -6.71 -0.46
C HIS A 101 22.33 -7.87 -0.42
N LEU A 102 21.05 -7.56 -0.35
CA LEU A 102 19.94 -8.51 -0.36
C LEU A 102 19.26 -8.61 -1.72
N GLY A 103 19.07 -7.51 -2.41
CA GLY A 103 18.39 -7.46 -3.70
C GLY A 103 18.12 -6.04 -4.16
N ILE A 104 17.37 -5.95 -5.25
CA ILE A 104 16.90 -4.68 -5.82
C ILE A 104 15.39 -4.60 -5.72
N PHE A 105 14.90 -3.46 -5.26
CA PHE A 105 13.48 -3.13 -5.23
C PHE A 105 13.16 -2.02 -6.22
N ILE A 106 12.12 -2.22 -7.04
CA ILE A 106 11.62 -1.24 -8.01
C ILE A 106 10.18 -0.90 -7.64
N GLY A 107 9.86 0.40 -7.63
CA GLY A 107 8.50 0.90 -7.41
C GLY A 107 7.98 1.60 -8.66
N ASP A 108 6.83 1.15 -9.16
CA ASP A 108 6.12 1.73 -10.30
C ASP A 108 4.68 2.06 -9.86
N TYR A 109 4.50 3.28 -9.37
CA TYR A 109 3.33 3.62 -8.55
C TYR A 109 2.16 4.23 -9.33
N PHE A 110 2.41 4.95 -10.44
CA PHE A 110 1.39 5.77 -11.08
C PHE A 110 0.64 5.06 -12.21
N THR A 111 -0.65 5.44 -12.35
CA THR A 111 -1.49 5.00 -13.46
C THR A 111 -0.98 5.55 -14.79
N ARG A 112 -1.06 4.74 -15.86
CA ARG A 112 -0.83 5.15 -17.25
C ARG A 112 -1.60 4.26 -18.22
N SER A 113 -1.80 4.74 -19.44
CA SER A 113 -2.72 4.13 -20.43
C SER A 113 -2.36 2.68 -20.82
N ASN A 114 -1.08 2.31 -20.81
CA ASN A 114 -0.59 0.97 -21.15
C ASN A 114 -0.42 0.04 -19.93
N LYS A 115 -0.88 0.46 -18.74
CA LYS A 115 -0.75 -0.29 -17.51
C LYS A 115 -2.08 -0.95 -17.14
N ARG A 116 -2.04 -2.23 -16.80
CA ARG A 116 -3.22 -2.94 -16.29
C ARG A 116 -3.63 -2.37 -14.94
N GLY A 117 -4.93 -2.27 -14.67
CA GLY A 117 -5.46 -1.82 -13.39
C GLY A 117 -5.17 -2.78 -12.22
N GLY A 118 -5.34 -2.29 -10.99
CA GLY A 118 -5.02 -2.99 -9.76
C GLY A 118 -3.57 -2.74 -9.30
N ALA A 119 -3.12 -3.54 -8.34
CA ALA A 119 -1.74 -3.52 -7.86
C ALA A 119 -1.20 -4.95 -7.82
N TRP A 120 0.10 -5.13 -7.93
CA TRP A 120 0.76 -6.42 -7.84
C TRP A 120 2.26 -6.31 -7.59
N MET A 121 2.81 -7.34 -6.97
CA MET A 121 4.25 -7.59 -6.96
C MET A 121 4.62 -8.55 -8.09
N SER A 122 5.78 -8.35 -8.68
CA SER A 122 6.42 -9.27 -9.61
C SER A 122 7.94 -9.25 -9.41
N SER A 123 8.67 -10.08 -10.16
CA SER A 123 10.12 -10.06 -10.13
C SER A 123 10.69 -10.19 -11.54
N PHE A 124 11.69 -9.38 -11.83
CA PHE A 124 12.52 -9.52 -13.04
C PHE A 124 13.53 -10.67 -12.89
N LYS A 125 13.97 -10.91 -11.66
CA LYS A 125 14.84 -12.01 -11.28
C LYS A 125 14.41 -12.56 -9.92
N GLY A 126 14.19 -13.87 -9.84
CA GLY A 126 13.94 -14.58 -8.58
C GLY A 126 15.23 -14.89 -7.83
N GLN A 127 15.13 -15.13 -6.53
CA GLN A 127 16.24 -15.62 -5.73
C GLN A 127 16.48 -17.13 -5.98
N SER A 128 17.73 -17.57 -6.00
CA SER A 128 18.13 -18.99 -6.04
C SER A 128 19.54 -19.15 -5.47
N ASN A 129 19.79 -20.28 -4.82
CA ASN A 129 21.14 -20.69 -4.40
C ASN A 129 21.58 -22.00 -5.09
N LEU A 130 20.97 -22.37 -6.22
CA LEU A 130 21.26 -23.66 -6.90
C LEU A 130 22.65 -23.67 -7.50
N ASP A 131 22.97 -22.65 -8.29
CA ASP A 131 24.24 -22.53 -9.03
C ASP A 131 25.08 -21.33 -8.56
N GLY A 132 24.95 -20.98 -7.28
CA GLY A 132 25.51 -19.80 -6.66
C GLY A 132 24.41 -18.92 -6.09
N ARG A 133 24.81 -17.87 -5.35
CA ARG A 133 23.85 -16.97 -4.68
C ARG A 133 23.32 -15.93 -5.65
N GLU A 134 22.13 -16.14 -6.19
CA GLU A 134 21.40 -15.17 -6.99
C GLU A 134 20.51 -14.30 -6.13
N ARG A 135 20.65 -12.96 -6.31
CA ARG A 135 19.86 -11.97 -5.61
C ARG A 135 18.63 -11.57 -6.43
N PRO A 136 17.47 -11.34 -5.79
CA PRO A 136 16.24 -11.00 -6.50
C PRO A 136 16.23 -9.54 -6.97
N ILE A 137 15.48 -9.31 -8.04
CA ILE A 137 15.05 -7.99 -8.50
C ILE A 137 13.53 -8.01 -8.48
N VAL A 138 12.94 -7.36 -7.51
CA VAL A 138 11.48 -7.33 -7.31
C VAL A 138 10.90 -5.99 -7.71
N VAL A 139 9.66 -5.99 -8.16
CA VAL A 139 8.93 -4.78 -8.53
C VAL A 139 7.53 -4.76 -7.94
N ASN A 140 7.16 -3.64 -7.33
CA ASN A 140 5.79 -3.34 -7.01
C ASN A 140 5.20 -2.42 -8.07
N VAL A 141 4.04 -2.80 -8.60
CA VAL A 141 3.29 -2.02 -9.58
C VAL A 141 1.97 -1.63 -8.96
N CYS A 142 1.69 -0.32 -8.94
CA CYS A 142 0.43 0.23 -8.46
C CYS A 142 -0.25 1.07 -9.56
N ASN A 143 -1.42 1.62 -9.25
CA ASN A 143 -2.16 2.53 -10.11
C ASN A 143 -2.67 3.72 -9.30
N PHE A 144 -1.77 4.38 -8.57
CA PHE A 144 -2.11 5.58 -7.82
C PHE A 144 -2.29 6.78 -8.76
N PRO A 145 -3.08 7.79 -8.38
CA PRO A 145 -3.16 9.04 -9.12
C PRO A 145 -1.77 9.69 -9.23
N ALA A 146 -1.41 10.10 -10.44
CA ALA A 146 -0.19 10.88 -10.65
C ALA A 146 -0.33 12.28 -10.02
N PRO A 147 0.79 12.94 -9.64
CA PRO A 147 0.76 14.31 -9.17
C PRO A 147 0.18 15.25 -10.24
N VAL A 148 -0.43 16.34 -9.82
CA VAL A 148 -1.02 17.36 -10.71
C VAL A 148 -0.29 18.68 -10.50
N GLY A 149 0.35 19.18 -11.56
CA GLY A 149 1.17 20.38 -11.45
C GLY A 149 2.40 20.16 -10.58
N ASP A 150 2.66 21.10 -9.68
CA ASP A 150 3.78 21.05 -8.74
C ASP A 150 3.45 20.37 -7.40
N ASP A 151 2.20 19.92 -7.22
CA ASP A 151 1.77 19.23 -6.00
C ASP A 151 2.38 17.82 -5.92
N PRO A 152 2.68 17.32 -4.71
CA PRO A 152 3.12 15.93 -4.54
C PRO A 152 1.99 14.93 -4.84
N ALA A 153 2.34 13.69 -5.14
CA ALA A 153 1.35 12.62 -5.25
C ALA A 153 0.71 12.34 -3.89
N LEU A 154 -0.56 12.69 -3.73
CA LEU A 154 -1.32 12.50 -2.49
C LEU A 154 -2.17 11.23 -2.57
N LEU A 155 -2.00 10.34 -1.60
CA LEU A 155 -2.64 9.03 -1.55
C LEU A 155 -3.94 9.08 -0.73
N SER A 156 -4.91 8.24 -1.09
CA SER A 156 -5.97 7.85 -0.16
C SER A 156 -5.42 6.87 0.88
N PHE A 157 -6.10 6.70 2.01
CA PHE A 157 -5.69 5.70 2.98
C PHE A 157 -5.72 4.27 2.41
N ASP A 158 -6.68 3.97 1.52
CA ASP A 158 -6.74 2.69 0.81
C ASP A 158 -5.51 2.47 -0.09
N ASN A 159 -4.98 3.55 -0.72
CA ASN A 159 -3.72 3.45 -1.46
C ASN A 159 -2.52 3.18 -0.54
N VAL A 160 -2.51 3.76 0.66
CA VAL A 160 -1.47 3.47 1.67
C VAL A 160 -1.51 2.00 2.07
N VAL A 161 -2.70 1.46 2.39
CA VAL A 161 -2.88 0.03 2.71
C VAL A 161 -2.42 -0.86 1.55
N THR A 162 -2.79 -0.52 0.30
CA THR A 162 -2.35 -1.23 -0.90
C THR A 162 -0.82 -1.21 -1.03
N LEU A 163 -0.18 -0.06 -0.78
CA LEU A 163 1.28 0.06 -0.85
C LEU A 163 1.96 -0.84 0.18
N PHE A 164 1.47 -0.86 1.43
CA PHE A 164 1.98 -1.76 2.46
C PHE A 164 1.77 -3.24 2.09
N HIS A 165 0.62 -3.58 1.50
CA HIS A 165 0.31 -4.93 1.01
C HIS A 165 1.32 -5.40 -0.05
N GLU A 166 1.46 -4.64 -1.14
CA GLU A 166 2.38 -5.00 -2.23
C GLU A 166 3.83 -5.02 -1.76
N PHE A 167 4.17 -4.12 -0.82
CA PHE A 167 5.49 -4.13 -0.22
C PHE A 167 5.73 -5.36 0.65
N GLY A 168 4.69 -5.92 1.28
CA GLY A 168 4.75 -7.21 1.99
C GLY A 168 5.14 -8.36 1.06
N HIS A 169 4.56 -8.42 -0.14
CA HIS A 169 4.98 -9.34 -1.18
C HIS A 169 6.42 -9.09 -1.65
N ALA A 170 6.81 -7.83 -1.83
CA ALA A 170 8.16 -7.48 -2.23
C ALA A 170 9.19 -7.94 -1.19
N MET A 171 8.90 -7.76 0.10
CA MET A 171 9.78 -8.25 1.17
C MET A 171 9.82 -9.78 1.22
N HIS A 172 8.72 -10.46 1.00
CA HIS A 172 8.70 -11.92 0.84
C HIS A 172 9.64 -12.38 -0.29
N GLY A 173 9.61 -11.70 -1.44
CA GLY A 173 10.51 -11.96 -2.55
C GLY A 173 11.97 -11.63 -2.25
N THR A 174 12.23 -10.50 -1.59
CA THR A 174 13.59 -9.99 -1.31
C THR A 174 14.29 -10.77 -0.21
N LEU A 175 13.57 -11.17 0.86
CA LEU A 175 14.13 -11.87 2.02
C LEU A 175 14.20 -13.39 1.83
N THR A 176 13.69 -13.90 0.73
CA THR A 176 13.81 -15.32 0.39
C THR A 176 15.27 -15.76 0.29
N ASP A 177 15.62 -16.87 0.91
CA ASP A 177 16.94 -17.50 0.85
C ASP A 177 16.80 -19.03 0.76
N VAL A 178 16.43 -19.50 -0.43
CA VAL A 178 16.17 -20.92 -0.72
C VAL A 178 17.11 -21.45 -1.80
N LYS A 179 17.33 -22.77 -1.78
CA LYS A 179 18.18 -23.43 -2.78
C LYS A 179 17.57 -23.40 -4.18
N TYR A 180 16.27 -23.68 -4.28
CA TYR A 180 15.57 -23.81 -5.56
C TYR A 180 14.68 -22.59 -5.81
N GLY A 181 14.92 -21.88 -6.90
CA GLY A 181 14.15 -20.69 -7.29
C GLY A 181 12.64 -20.93 -7.46
N SER A 182 12.23 -22.16 -7.78
CA SER A 182 10.81 -22.54 -7.84
C SER A 182 10.07 -22.51 -6.48
N MET A 183 10.82 -22.40 -5.38
CA MET A 183 10.29 -22.28 -4.02
C MET A 183 10.49 -20.85 -3.45
N ALA A 184 11.01 -19.94 -4.25
CA ALA A 184 11.35 -18.59 -3.80
C ALA A 184 10.12 -17.67 -3.74
N GLY A 185 10.08 -16.82 -2.72
CA GLY A 185 9.12 -15.73 -2.60
C GLY A 185 7.67 -16.17 -2.76
N THR A 186 6.98 -15.56 -3.71
CA THR A 186 5.55 -15.77 -3.97
C THR A 186 5.23 -17.00 -4.83
N SER A 187 6.17 -17.96 -4.96
CA SER A 187 5.94 -19.23 -5.70
C SER A 187 5.12 -20.26 -4.91
N GLY A 188 4.72 -19.95 -3.68
CA GLY A 188 3.94 -20.84 -2.80
C GLY A 188 2.44 -20.88 -3.09
N PRO A 189 1.67 -21.67 -2.31
CA PRO A 189 0.22 -21.66 -2.36
C PRO A 189 -0.37 -20.28 -2.04
N ARG A 190 -1.48 -19.93 -2.71
CA ARG A 190 -2.06 -18.58 -2.63
C ARG A 190 -2.50 -18.18 -1.22
N ASP A 191 -2.98 -19.12 -0.42
CA ASP A 191 -3.36 -18.90 0.98
C ASP A 191 -2.18 -18.60 1.91
N PHE A 192 -0.96 -18.97 1.49
CA PHE A 192 0.27 -18.66 2.23
C PHE A 192 0.94 -17.37 1.74
N ILE A 193 0.95 -17.10 0.42
CA ILE A 193 1.68 -15.95 -0.13
C ILE A 193 1.04 -14.60 0.28
N GLU A 194 -0.26 -14.59 0.63
CA GLU A 194 -0.94 -13.40 1.15
C GLU A 194 -0.66 -13.14 2.64
N LEU A 195 -0.03 -14.06 3.36
CA LEU A 195 0.26 -13.86 4.78
C LEU A 195 1.20 -12.68 5.03
N PRO A 196 2.35 -12.54 4.35
CA PRO A 196 3.24 -11.40 4.54
C PRO A 196 2.61 -10.07 4.11
N SER A 197 1.87 -10.07 3.00
CA SER A 197 1.21 -8.87 2.47
C SER A 197 0.11 -8.36 3.42
N GLN A 198 -0.81 -9.23 3.82
CA GLN A 198 -1.90 -8.87 4.74
C GLN A 198 -1.40 -8.54 6.15
N LEU A 199 -0.32 -9.18 6.60
CA LEU A 199 0.30 -8.83 7.88
C LEU A 199 0.87 -7.41 7.83
N LEU A 200 1.50 -7.02 6.71
CA LEU A 200 2.11 -5.70 6.61
C LEU A 200 1.06 -4.58 6.52
N GLU A 201 -0.16 -4.84 5.99
CA GLU A 201 -1.28 -3.90 6.00
C GLU A 201 -1.61 -3.38 7.42
N HIS A 202 -1.49 -4.23 8.45
CA HIS A 202 -1.78 -3.82 9.82
C HIS A 202 -0.89 -2.69 10.32
N TRP A 203 0.36 -2.63 9.85
CA TRP A 203 1.27 -1.55 10.20
C TRP A 203 0.85 -0.21 9.63
N ALA A 204 0.12 -0.18 8.48
CA ALA A 204 -0.39 1.05 7.90
C ALA A 204 -1.36 1.81 8.83
N SER A 205 -2.07 1.10 9.70
CA SER A 205 -3.04 1.66 10.66
C SER A 205 -2.50 1.79 12.08
N GLU A 206 -1.28 1.29 12.34
CA GLU A 206 -0.68 1.37 13.68
C GLU A 206 -0.32 2.82 14.01
N PRO A 207 -0.84 3.39 15.13
CA PRO A 207 -0.65 4.81 15.45
C PRO A 207 0.81 5.28 15.48
N GLN A 208 1.73 4.44 15.95
CA GLN A 208 3.16 4.79 15.98
C GLN A 208 3.76 4.86 14.57
N VAL A 209 3.30 4.01 13.66
CA VAL A 209 3.73 4.00 12.26
C VAL A 209 3.13 5.19 11.52
N LEU A 210 1.83 5.44 11.66
CA LEU A 210 1.16 6.61 11.08
C LEU A 210 1.84 7.91 11.49
N LYS A 211 2.12 8.11 12.78
CA LYS A 211 2.83 9.29 13.29
C LYS A 211 4.23 9.47 12.71
N SER A 212 4.83 8.43 12.17
CA SER A 212 6.18 8.52 11.57
C SER A 212 6.18 9.07 10.14
N PHE A 213 5.04 9.08 9.44
CA PHE A 213 4.98 9.54 8.06
C PHE A 213 3.78 10.43 7.70
N ALA A 214 2.68 10.39 8.48
CA ALA A 214 1.46 11.15 8.18
C ALA A 214 1.63 12.62 8.56
N THR A 215 2.43 13.36 7.78
CA THR A 215 2.69 14.79 7.92
C THR A 215 2.11 15.55 6.75
N HIS A 216 1.47 16.68 7.03
CA HIS A 216 0.90 17.53 5.98
C HIS A 216 2.00 18.06 5.06
N TYR A 217 1.81 17.92 3.75
CA TYR A 217 2.86 18.19 2.75
C TYR A 217 3.30 19.66 2.70
N GLU A 218 2.43 20.62 3.07
CA GLU A 218 2.76 22.04 3.12
C GLU A 218 3.22 22.50 4.52
N THR A 219 2.49 22.08 5.58
CA THR A 219 2.69 22.64 6.93
C THR A 219 3.63 21.80 7.79
N CYS A 220 3.98 20.59 7.35
CA CYS A 220 4.78 19.60 8.11
C CYS A 220 4.17 19.22 9.48
N LEU A 221 2.90 19.56 9.72
CA LEU A 221 2.21 19.17 10.94
C LEU A 221 1.77 17.70 10.86
N LEU A 222 1.87 17.00 11.99
CA LEU A 222 1.37 15.64 12.11
C LEU A 222 -0.15 15.62 12.04
N TYR A 223 -0.71 14.55 11.46
CA TYR A 223 -2.13 14.28 11.57
C TYR A 223 -2.48 13.97 13.03
N THR A 224 -3.19 14.89 13.66
CA THR A 224 -3.76 14.70 14.98
C THR A 224 -5.28 14.66 14.81
N SER A 225 -5.83 13.51 14.45
CA SER A 225 -7.28 13.32 14.55
C SER A 225 -7.68 13.39 16.01
N PRO A 226 -8.69 14.16 16.39
CA PRO A 226 -9.35 13.95 17.66
C PRO A 226 -10.00 12.57 17.59
N SER A 227 -9.28 11.57 18.09
CA SER A 227 -9.86 10.24 18.25
C SER A 227 -10.97 10.35 19.29
N PRO A 228 -12.18 9.82 19.02
CA PRO A 228 -13.21 9.73 20.04
C PRO A 228 -12.85 8.75 21.18
N ARG A 229 -11.60 8.30 21.24
CA ARG A 229 -11.08 7.36 22.24
C ARG A 229 -9.94 7.93 23.09
N ASP A 230 -9.57 9.22 22.90
CA ASP A 230 -8.62 9.92 23.79
C ASP A 230 -9.35 10.71 24.87
#